data_1b810d10799259028ee0973461bb7d98
#
_entry.id   1b810d10799259028ee0973461bb7d98
#
_cell.length_a   1.000
_cell.length_b   1.000
_cell.length_c   1.000
_cell.angle_alpha   90.00
_cell.angle_beta   90.00
_cell.angle_gamma   90.00
#
_symmetry.space_group_name_H-M   'P 1'
#
loop_
_entity.id
_entity.type
_entity.pdbx_description
1 polymer ?
#
loop_
_entity_poly.entity_id
_entity_poly.type
_entity_poly.pdbx_seq_one_letter_code
_entity_poly.pdbx_strand_id
1 'polypeptide(L)'
;MRSDIPPAPRLLPDLLAALREDLLRARYTVERTEELLGEVAAGALRREDPVPARRALAPLTDPAAVSDPAAVNGPAAVNGPAAVLFALFTLGASVSEQLVAQALPSLGVEGARELGILTPAVPGGRDGRDSPDDPDSTAGGTVRALVDLAPYSAEDDRGQISWWIASDLSELATGAALHPDHVLGVGGASLTLARITPREAVGRVLDVGCGSGIQALHASRYAEHVIATDLSERALAFAAFNAALNQVEVELRQGSLLDPVAGETFDLIVSNPPFVITPRGTAPRDSSDGEDGTSDGDRDKGEPEAWTYRDGGRAGDTLLAELLSALPAHLAPGGTAVMLGNWERSGDEQWDAHPRSWLAAAQAEGLDCWVIQRESEDPAQYAETWVRDGGITSRDPAWPEMIDAWLTDFDSRDVRGIGFGYVLLRRPQSAGASTADSQHSSGTDSSRPGTLRTEQVTGTGSGTLSAHLAAGLRMIDHLARMDDEQLAASRLHRASDLIERRHLVPGAWDPSLIELVQGAGLARTVPADQALAATVGALDGTLTLGQTIAAVCALTDADPEQTRERLLPQVRDLLITGMLTL
;
A
#
# COMPACT_ATOMS: atom_id res chain seq x y z
N MET A 1 -5.17 32.57 -9.31
CA MET A 1 -5.46 31.82 -10.55
C MET A 1 -5.47 30.35 -10.14
N ARG A 2 -6.63 29.71 -10.06
CA ARG A 2 -6.68 28.25 -9.89
C ARG A 2 -5.88 27.66 -11.05
N SER A 3 -4.80 26.95 -10.78
CA SER A 3 -4.16 26.16 -11.82
C SER A 3 -5.16 25.07 -12.17
N ASP A 4 -5.74 25.14 -13.36
CA ASP A 4 -6.67 24.11 -13.82
C ASP A 4 -5.89 22.78 -13.89
N ILE A 5 -6.26 21.84 -13.01
CA ILE A 5 -5.76 20.47 -13.13
C ILE A 5 -6.19 19.94 -14.49
N PRO A 6 -5.31 19.24 -15.23
CA PRO A 6 -5.71 18.57 -16.46
C PRO A 6 -6.88 17.61 -16.18
N PRO A 7 -7.88 17.50 -17.06
CA PRO A 7 -8.93 16.51 -16.89
C PRO A 7 -8.34 15.10 -16.84
N ALA A 8 -9.01 14.19 -16.14
CA ALA A 8 -8.64 12.76 -16.17
C ALA A 8 -8.71 12.22 -17.61
N PRO A 9 -7.92 11.19 -17.95
CA PRO A 9 -7.89 10.63 -19.30
C PRO A 9 -9.24 10.02 -19.66
N ARG A 10 -9.58 10.07 -20.96
CA ARG A 10 -10.88 9.62 -21.48
C ARG A 10 -10.91 8.12 -21.71
N LEU A 11 -12.05 7.51 -21.43
CA LEU A 11 -12.30 6.11 -21.71
C LEU A 11 -12.81 5.91 -23.15
N LEU A 12 -11.91 5.76 -24.11
CA LEU A 12 -12.20 5.55 -25.53
C LEU A 12 -11.63 4.19 -25.97
N PRO A 13 -12.47 3.12 -26.09
CA PRO A 13 -12.01 1.74 -26.22
C PRO A 13 -11.06 1.50 -27.40
N ASP A 14 -11.36 2.06 -28.57
CA ASP A 14 -10.53 1.87 -29.78
C ASP A 14 -9.14 2.52 -29.63
N LEU A 15 -9.09 3.72 -29.04
CA LEU A 15 -7.84 4.41 -28.79
C LEU A 15 -7.02 3.76 -27.67
N LEU A 16 -7.69 3.21 -26.65
CA LEU A 16 -7.02 2.43 -25.61
C LEU A 16 -6.41 1.15 -26.16
N ALA A 17 -7.12 0.46 -27.09
CA ALA A 17 -6.56 -0.71 -27.77
C ALA A 17 -5.32 -0.35 -28.59
N ALA A 18 -5.36 0.79 -29.31
CA ALA A 18 -4.21 1.30 -30.08
C ALA A 18 -3.04 1.69 -29.15
N LEU A 19 -3.31 2.38 -28.02
CA LEU A 19 -2.30 2.70 -27.00
C LEU A 19 -1.64 1.43 -26.47
N ARG A 20 -2.44 0.44 -26.08
CA ARG A 20 -1.93 -0.83 -25.56
C ARG A 20 -1.03 -1.54 -26.60
N GLU A 21 -1.43 -1.56 -27.87
CA GLU A 21 -0.62 -2.15 -28.95
C GLU A 21 0.74 -1.47 -29.06
N ASP A 22 0.77 -0.14 -28.99
CA ASP A 22 2.00 0.63 -29.09
C ASP A 22 2.91 0.46 -27.87
N LEU A 23 2.36 0.42 -26.65
CA LEU A 23 3.11 0.15 -25.42
C LEU A 23 3.77 -1.25 -25.46
N LEU A 24 3.05 -2.26 -25.96
CA LEU A 24 3.58 -3.61 -26.18
C LEU A 24 4.68 -3.61 -27.24
N ARG A 25 4.48 -2.93 -28.37
CA ARG A 25 5.46 -2.81 -29.45
C ARG A 25 6.72 -2.10 -29.00
N ALA A 26 6.58 -1.02 -28.22
CA ALA A 26 7.69 -0.29 -27.62
C ALA A 26 8.42 -1.11 -26.54
N ARG A 27 7.82 -2.23 -26.09
CA ARG A 27 8.31 -2.99 -24.92
C ARG A 27 8.44 -2.08 -23.70
N TYR A 28 7.44 -1.22 -23.48
CA TYR A 28 7.44 -0.27 -22.38
C TYR A 28 7.12 -1.02 -21.06
N THR A 29 8.14 -1.62 -20.47
CA THR A 29 8.09 -2.43 -19.22
C THR A 29 9.07 -1.90 -18.20
N VAL A 30 8.92 -2.32 -16.94
CA VAL A 30 9.83 -1.95 -15.85
C VAL A 30 11.26 -2.40 -16.17
N GLU A 31 11.44 -3.64 -16.57
CA GLU A 31 12.75 -4.21 -16.90
C GLU A 31 13.41 -3.43 -18.02
N ARG A 32 12.61 -3.06 -19.04
CA ARG A 32 13.13 -2.31 -20.16
C ARG A 32 13.53 -0.89 -19.78
N THR A 33 12.74 -0.22 -18.95
CA THR A 33 13.09 1.12 -18.47
C THR A 33 14.34 1.10 -17.58
N GLU A 34 14.49 0.10 -16.72
CA GLU A 34 15.71 -0.09 -15.92
C GLU A 34 16.95 -0.35 -16.77
N GLU A 35 16.83 -1.18 -17.84
CA GLU A 35 17.92 -1.40 -18.80
C GLU A 35 18.34 -0.08 -19.50
N LEU A 36 17.38 0.76 -19.92
CA LEU A 36 17.64 2.03 -20.59
C LEU A 36 18.32 3.05 -19.68
N LEU A 37 17.92 3.10 -18.41
CA LEU A 37 18.45 4.03 -17.42
C LEU A 37 19.83 3.59 -16.92
N GLY A 38 20.02 2.29 -16.76
CA GLY A 38 21.16 1.72 -16.06
C GLY A 38 21.10 1.97 -14.55
N GLU A 39 21.95 1.29 -13.80
CA GLU A 39 21.93 1.25 -12.34
C GLU A 39 22.00 2.64 -11.69
N VAL A 40 22.86 3.51 -12.21
CA VAL A 40 23.09 4.86 -11.63
C VAL A 40 21.86 5.75 -11.76
N ALA A 41 21.27 5.81 -12.96
CA ALA A 41 20.11 6.67 -13.20
C ALA A 41 18.84 6.11 -12.52
N ALA A 42 18.63 4.79 -12.56
CA ALA A 42 17.56 4.16 -11.83
C ALA A 42 17.68 4.37 -10.31
N GLY A 43 18.91 4.27 -9.75
CA GLY A 43 19.19 4.59 -8.37
C GLY A 43 18.95 6.05 -8.00
N ALA A 44 19.22 6.99 -8.91
CA ALA A 44 18.96 8.41 -8.71
C ALA A 44 17.44 8.71 -8.69
N LEU A 45 16.67 8.13 -9.61
CA LEU A 45 15.22 8.28 -9.62
C LEU A 45 14.55 7.79 -8.33
N ARG A 46 15.04 6.70 -7.74
CA ARG A 46 14.56 6.25 -6.41
C ARG A 46 14.83 7.25 -5.28
N ARG A 47 15.66 8.25 -5.51
CA ARG A 47 15.94 9.38 -4.62
C ARG A 47 15.38 10.70 -5.16
N GLU A 48 14.44 10.62 -6.10
CA GLU A 48 13.75 11.76 -6.71
C GLU A 48 14.66 12.71 -7.52
N ASP A 49 15.83 12.22 -7.99
CA ASP A 49 16.72 12.97 -8.86
C ASP A 49 16.56 12.53 -10.33
N PRO A 50 15.88 13.34 -11.19
CA PRO A 50 15.65 13.00 -12.60
C PRO A 50 16.85 13.29 -13.51
N VAL A 51 17.86 14.04 -13.05
CA VAL A 51 18.96 14.53 -13.90
C VAL A 51 19.76 13.40 -14.55
N PRO A 52 20.19 12.35 -13.82
CA PRO A 52 20.89 11.23 -14.43
C PRO A 52 20.02 10.47 -15.45
N ALA A 53 18.71 10.33 -15.19
CA ALA A 53 17.78 9.67 -16.12
C ALA A 53 17.62 10.47 -17.42
N ARG A 54 17.38 11.78 -17.33
CA ARG A 54 17.33 12.67 -18.49
C ARG A 54 18.61 12.58 -19.33
N ARG A 55 19.78 12.53 -18.68
CA ARG A 55 21.07 12.38 -19.34
C ARG A 55 21.24 11.02 -20.03
N ALA A 56 20.81 9.94 -19.41
CA ALA A 56 20.88 8.60 -19.98
C ALA A 56 20.00 8.45 -21.22
N LEU A 57 18.83 9.09 -21.24
CA LEU A 57 17.87 9.00 -22.33
C LEU A 57 18.13 9.99 -23.47
N ALA A 58 18.85 11.08 -23.25
CA ALA A 58 19.09 12.13 -24.25
C ALA A 58 19.55 11.60 -25.62
N PRO A 59 20.50 10.65 -25.73
CA PRO A 59 20.90 10.12 -27.04
C PRO A 59 19.83 9.31 -27.77
N LEU A 60 18.83 8.79 -27.03
CA LEU A 60 17.74 7.96 -27.56
C LEU A 60 16.49 8.77 -27.90
N THR A 61 16.42 10.01 -27.44
CA THR A 61 15.32 10.97 -27.65
C THR A 61 15.72 12.15 -28.54
N ASP A 62 16.94 12.14 -29.10
CA ASP A 62 17.41 13.16 -30.04
C ASP A 62 16.80 12.94 -31.44
N PRO A 63 16.03 13.90 -31.98
CA PRO A 63 15.43 13.80 -33.31
C PRO A 63 16.47 13.58 -34.41
N ALA A 64 17.67 14.15 -34.29
CA ALA A 64 18.74 14.01 -35.29
C ALA A 64 19.28 12.57 -35.32
N ALA A 65 19.44 11.93 -34.14
CA ALA A 65 19.92 10.56 -34.06
C ALA A 65 18.91 9.54 -34.61
N VAL A 66 17.60 9.83 -34.46
CA VAL A 66 16.52 8.96 -34.94
C VAL A 66 16.29 9.11 -36.45
N SER A 67 16.61 10.26 -37.02
CA SER A 67 16.42 10.57 -38.47
C SER A 67 17.57 10.11 -39.37
N ASP A 68 18.65 9.55 -38.80
CA ASP A 68 19.80 9.05 -39.59
C ASP A 68 19.43 7.71 -40.28
N PRO A 69 19.42 7.64 -41.62
CA PRO A 69 19.15 6.40 -42.36
C PRO A 69 20.15 5.27 -42.06
N ALA A 70 21.37 5.60 -41.59
CA ALA A 70 22.37 4.60 -41.19
C ALA A 70 22.04 3.97 -39.82
N ALA A 71 21.16 4.58 -39.04
CA ALA A 71 20.76 4.14 -37.71
C ALA A 71 19.51 3.20 -37.68
N VAL A 72 18.97 2.78 -38.82
CA VAL A 72 17.72 1.97 -38.94
C VAL A 72 17.73 0.70 -38.10
N ASN A 73 18.90 0.17 -37.72
CA ASN A 73 19.07 -0.96 -36.82
C ASN A 73 19.94 -0.60 -35.59
N GLY A 74 20.17 0.69 -35.36
CA GLY A 74 20.97 1.17 -34.24
C GLY A 74 20.18 1.16 -32.90
N PRO A 75 20.87 1.42 -31.76
CA PRO A 75 20.24 1.46 -30.44
C PRO A 75 19.05 2.42 -30.38
N ALA A 76 19.07 3.55 -31.09
CA ALA A 76 17.98 4.52 -31.12
C ALA A 76 16.71 3.96 -31.78
N ALA A 77 16.85 3.18 -32.87
CA ALA A 77 15.69 2.56 -33.53
C ALA A 77 15.01 1.48 -32.69
N VAL A 78 15.80 0.72 -31.90
CA VAL A 78 15.28 -0.38 -31.06
C VAL A 78 14.82 0.12 -29.69
N ASN A 79 15.51 1.07 -29.12
CA ASN A 79 15.33 1.54 -27.75
C ASN A 79 14.56 2.87 -27.66
N GLY A 80 14.57 3.64 -28.72
CA GLY A 80 13.98 4.98 -28.81
C GLY A 80 12.51 5.04 -28.37
N PRO A 81 11.61 4.18 -28.86
CA PRO A 81 10.20 4.23 -28.46
C PRO A 81 9.98 4.17 -26.94
N ALA A 82 10.57 3.20 -26.25
CA ALA A 82 10.44 3.11 -24.79
C ALA A 82 11.10 4.29 -24.06
N ALA A 83 12.25 4.77 -24.56
CA ALA A 83 12.93 5.94 -23.99
C ALA A 83 12.10 7.22 -24.16
N VAL A 84 11.47 7.40 -25.34
CA VAL A 84 10.56 8.52 -25.63
C VAL A 84 9.35 8.49 -24.69
N LEU A 85 8.71 7.33 -24.54
CA LEU A 85 7.55 7.18 -23.64
C LEU A 85 7.92 7.48 -22.18
N PHE A 86 9.07 6.98 -21.71
CA PHE A 86 9.52 7.23 -20.35
C PHE A 86 9.88 8.71 -20.12
N ALA A 87 10.59 9.32 -21.04
CA ALA A 87 10.91 10.75 -20.97
C ALA A 87 9.65 11.62 -20.96
N LEU A 88 8.67 11.27 -21.79
CA LEU A 88 7.41 12.00 -21.93
C LEU A 88 6.52 11.84 -20.70
N PHE A 89 6.19 10.60 -20.33
CA PHE A 89 5.17 10.33 -19.32
C PHE A 89 5.73 10.39 -17.89
N THR A 90 6.91 9.82 -17.64
CA THR A 90 7.45 9.75 -16.26
C THR A 90 8.34 10.94 -15.90
N LEU A 91 9.17 11.43 -16.84
CA LEU A 91 10.04 12.59 -16.58
C LEU A 91 9.40 13.94 -16.93
N GLY A 92 8.20 13.96 -17.51
CA GLY A 92 7.47 15.18 -17.88
C GLY A 92 8.16 16.02 -18.97
N ALA A 93 9.03 15.40 -19.79
CA ALA A 93 9.78 16.10 -20.81
C ALA A 93 8.89 16.55 -21.98
N SER A 94 9.24 17.69 -22.58
CA SER A 94 8.69 18.10 -23.88
C SER A 94 9.38 17.32 -24.99
N VAL A 95 8.59 16.66 -25.86
CA VAL A 95 9.09 15.77 -26.91
C VAL A 95 8.51 16.20 -28.27
N SER A 96 9.26 16.06 -29.36
CA SER A 96 8.75 16.38 -30.69
C SER A 96 7.63 15.44 -31.11
N GLU A 97 6.61 15.96 -31.80
CA GLU A 97 5.49 15.18 -32.33
C GLU A 97 5.95 14.04 -33.25
N GLN A 98 7.07 14.23 -33.96
CA GLN A 98 7.64 13.20 -34.81
C GLN A 98 8.11 11.98 -33.99
N LEU A 99 8.80 12.18 -32.88
CA LEU A 99 9.26 11.09 -32.00
C LEU A 99 8.09 10.40 -31.34
N VAL A 100 7.07 11.15 -30.90
CA VAL A 100 5.86 10.57 -30.33
C VAL A 100 5.10 9.74 -31.37
N ALA A 101 4.96 10.22 -32.62
CA ALA A 101 4.32 9.45 -33.69
C ALA A 101 5.09 8.15 -34.04
N GLN A 102 6.41 8.12 -33.85
CA GLN A 102 7.19 6.89 -33.99
C GLN A 102 7.05 5.94 -32.81
N ALA A 103 6.89 6.48 -31.58
CA ALA A 103 6.70 5.68 -30.38
C ALA A 103 5.26 5.13 -30.26
N LEU A 104 4.28 5.87 -30.80
CA LEU A 104 2.84 5.53 -30.76
C LEU A 104 2.28 5.47 -32.20
N PRO A 105 2.74 4.55 -33.07
CA PRO A 105 2.34 4.54 -34.48
C PRO A 105 0.88 4.12 -34.73
N SER A 106 0.26 3.35 -33.83
CA SER A 106 -1.14 2.95 -33.94
C SER A 106 -2.09 4.01 -33.39
N LEU A 107 -1.74 4.62 -32.27
CA LEU A 107 -2.53 5.67 -31.61
C LEU A 107 -2.34 7.03 -32.29
N GLY A 108 -1.11 7.38 -32.62
CA GLY A 108 -0.75 8.68 -33.12
C GLY A 108 -0.84 9.80 -32.08
N VAL A 109 -0.31 10.98 -32.43
CA VAL A 109 -0.35 12.16 -31.56
C VAL A 109 -1.78 12.65 -31.33
N GLU A 110 -2.60 12.65 -32.37
CA GLU A 110 -4.00 13.10 -32.26
C GLU A 110 -4.85 12.17 -31.41
N GLY A 111 -4.68 10.84 -31.54
CA GLY A 111 -5.37 9.88 -30.68
C GLY A 111 -4.97 10.04 -29.22
N ALA A 112 -3.68 10.32 -28.95
CA ALA A 112 -3.19 10.59 -27.60
C ALA A 112 -3.75 11.92 -27.01
N ARG A 113 -3.94 12.93 -27.84
CA ARG A 113 -4.64 14.17 -27.46
C ARG A 113 -6.13 13.92 -27.19
N GLU A 114 -6.78 13.13 -28.02
CA GLU A 114 -8.19 12.77 -27.83
C GLU A 114 -8.40 11.95 -26.57
N LEU A 115 -7.51 11.04 -26.22
CA LEU A 115 -7.49 10.34 -24.93
C LEU A 115 -7.27 11.30 -23.73
N GLY A 116 -6.76 12.51 -23.97
CA GLY A 116 -6.44 13.47 -22.92
C GLY A 116 -5.14 13.16 -22.18
N ILE A 117 -4.22 12.39 -22.80
CA ILE A 117 -2.92 12.06 -22.19
C ILE A 117 -1.79 12.95 -22.69
N LEU A 118 -2.00 13.74 -23.77
CA LEU A 118 -1.03 14.69 -24.32
C LEU A 118 -1.66 16.06 -24.56
N THR A 119 -0.79 17.09 -24.52
CA THR A 119 -1.12 18.47 -24.91
C THR A 119 0.05 19.08 -25.68
N PRO A 120 -0.19 20.10 -26.57
CA PRO A 120 0.90 20.87 -27.14
C PRO A 120 1.75 21.51 -26.04
N ALA A 121 3.08 21.47 -26.20
CA ALA A 121 3.96 22.17 -25.28
C ALA A 121 3.90 23.68 -25.57
N VAL A 122 3.84 24.50 -24.52
CA VAL A 122 3.85 25.96 -24.65
C VAL A 122 5.31 26.42 -24.79
N PRO A 123 5.67 27.20 -25.84
CA PRO A 123 7.02 27.75 -25.96
C PRO A 123 7.35 28.64 -24.74
N GLY A 124 8.52 28.43 -24.14
CA GLY A 124 8.97 29.19 -22.98
C GLY A 124 8.72 28.54 -21.61
N GLY A 125 8.29 27.29 -21.56
CA GLY A 125 8.22 26.49 -20.32
C GLY A 125 9.61 26.29 -19.70
N ARG A 126 9.65 25.92 -18.41
CA ARG A 126 10.83 25.88 -17.51
C ARG A 126 12.07 25.12 -17.99
N ASP A 127 12.01 24.39 -19.10
CA ASP A 127 13.14 23.58 -19.59
C ASP A 127 14.24 24.40 -20.32
N GLY A 128 14.09 25.72 -20.44
CA GLY A 128 15.18 26.66 -20.77
C GLY A 128 15.92 26.44 -22.09
N ARG A 129 15.43 25.56 -22.98
CA ARG A 129 16.09 25.23 -24.25
C ARG A 129 15.41 25.81 -25.50
N ASP A 130 14.19 26.28 -25.38
CA ASP A 130 13.50 26.94 -26.47
C ASP A 130 13.74 28.46 -26.40
N SER A 131 14.86 28.90 -26.95
CA SER A 131 15.05 30.33 -27.27
C SER A 131 14.16 30.64 -28.48
N PRO A 132 13.34 31.70 -28.46
CA PRO A 132 12.50 32.08 -29.60
C PRO A 132 13.28 32.43 -30.86
N ASP A 133 14.59 32.55 -30.75
CA ASP A 133 15.50 32.99 -31.83
C ASP A 133 16.41 31.85 -32.36
N ASP A 134 16.11 30.57 -32.10
CA ASP A 134 16.84 29.45 -32.66
C ASP A 134 16.36 29.20 -34.10
N PRO A 135 17.16 29.55 -35.15
CA PRO A 135 16.78 29.36 -36.56
C PRO A 135 16.71 27.89 -36.98
N ASP A 136 17.14 26.93 -36.14
CA ASP A 136 17.06 25.48 -36.34
C ASP A 136 15.83 24.84 -35.63
N SER A 137 14.90 25.62 -35.09
CA SER A 137 13.60 25.17 -34.65
C SER A 137 12.87 24.53 -35.83
N THR A 138 13.16 23.23 -36.06
CA THR A 138 12.53 22.42 -37.10
C THR A 138 11.01 22.47 -36.93
N ALA A 139 10.31 22.63 -38.08
CA ALA A 139 8.87 22.85 -38.24
C ALA A 139 8.00 21.63 -37.81
N GLY A 140 8.17 21.17 -36.58
CA GLY A 140 7.35 20.12 -35.94
C GLY A 140 7.02 20.55 -34.51
N GLY A 141 5.72 20.59 -34.15
CA GLY A 141 5.29 20.91 -32.80
C GLY A 141 5.93 19.99 -31.74
N THR A 142 6.03 20.50 -30.52
CA THR A 142 6.38 19.70 -29.35
C THR A 142 5.14 19.43 -28.50
N VAL A 143 5.10 18.27 -27.84
CA VAL A 143 4.03 17.87 -26.93
C VAL A 143 4.60 17.52 -25.55
N ARG A 144 3.76 17.59 -24.55
CA ARG A 144 4.03 17.13 -23.20
C ARG A 144 2.91 16.23 -22.67
N ALA A 145 3.21 15.41 -21.70
CA ALA A 145 2.21 14.58 -21.05
C ALA A 145 1.28 15.42 -20.14
N LEU A 146 0.04 14.97 -20.02
CA LEU A 146 -0.96 15.44 -19.06
C LEU A 146 -1.12 14.46 -17.89
N VAL A 147 -0.61 13.24 -18.04
CA VAL A 147 -0.66 12.17 -17.04
C VAL A 147 0.72 11.52 -16.94
N ASP A 148 1.06 10.96 -15.80
CA ASP A 148 2.06 9.91 -15.71
C ASP A 148 1.44 8.61 -16.27
N LEU A 149 2.18 7.87 -17.06
CA LEU A 149 1.82 6.54 -17.54
C LEU A 149 3.04 5.63 -17.32
N ALA A 150 3.10 5.02 -16.15
CA ALA A 150 4.24 4.23 -15.74
C ALA A 150 4.03 2.73 -15.99
N PRO A 151 5.05 1.98 -16.45
CA PRO A 151 5.01 0.54 -16.43
C PRO A 151 5.04 0.03 -14.98
N TYR A 152 4.29 -1.03 -14.71
CA TYR A 152 4.23 -1.69 -13.43
C TYR A 152 4.51 -3.18 -13.58
N SER A 153 5.32 -3.73 -12.69
CA SER A 153 5.67 -5.15 -12.65
C SER A 153 5.54 -5.68 -11.23
N ALA A 154 4.96 -6.86 -11.11
CA ALA A 154 4.90 -7.61 -9.86
C ALA A 154 4.88 -9.11 -10.16
N GLU A 155 5.02 -9.93 -9.13
CA GLU A 155 4.90 -11.38 -9.21
C GLU A 155 3.95 -11.88 -8.12
N ASP A 156 3.11 -12.82 -8.48
CA ASP A 156 2.24 -13.55 -7.55
C ASP A 156 2.28 -15.06 -7.83
N ASP A 157 1.48 -15.84 -7.11
CA ASP A 157 1.36 -17.29 -7.29
C ASP A 157 0.76 -17.72 -8.64
N ARG A 158 0.18 -16.77 -9.40
CA ARG A 158 -0.32 -16.95 -10.79
C ARG A 158 0.68 -16.45 -11.84
N GLY A 159 1.88 -16.04 -11.43
CA GLY A 159 2.99 -15.64 -12.30
C GLY A 159 3.19 -14.14 -12.41
N GLN A 160 3.98 -13.74 -13.39
CA GLN A 160 4.36 -12.35 -13.66
C GLN A 160 3.16 -11.47 -14.00
N ILE A 161 3.18 -10.27 -13.45
CA ILE A 161 2.25 -9.17 -13.71
C ILE A 161 3.00 -8.09 -14.47
N SER A 162 2.42 -7.60 -15.56
CA SER A 162 2.93 -6.46 -16.32
C SER A 162 1.75 -5.60 -16.75
N TRP A 163 1.63 -4.43 -16.15
CA TRP A 163 0.58 -3.44 -16.40
C TRP A 163 1.16 -2.07 -16.72
N TRP A 164 0.30 -1.16 -17.16
CA TRP A 164 0.58 0.27 -17.25
C TRP A 164 -0.42 1.01 -16.39
N ILE A 165 0.07 1.89 -15.54
CA ILE A 165 -0.76 2.64 -14.59
C ILE A 165 -0.66 4.12 -14.91
N ALA A 166 -1.78 4.70 -15.27
CA ALA A 166 -1.92 6.14 -15.41
C ALA A 166 -2.28 6.77 -14.06
N SER A 167 -1.70 7.91 -13.78
CA SER A 167 -1.96 8.76 -12.61
C SER A 167 -1.70 10.23 -12.96
N ASP A 168 -1.89 11.13 -12.02
CA ASP A 168 -1.44 12.50 -12.22
C ASP A 168 0.08 12.59 -12.26
N LEU A 169 0.58 13.60 -12.97
CA LEU A 169 2.02 13.86 -13.05
C LEU A 169 2.59 14.16 -11.66
N SER A 170 3.67 13.48 -11.30
CA SER A 170 4.37 13.69 -10.04
C SER A 170 5.02 15.07 -9.93
N GLU A 171 5.41 15.46 -8.73
CA GLU A 171 6.22 16.66 -8.49
C GLU A 171 7.55 16.62 -9.27
N LEU A 172 8.15 15.44 -9.40
CA LEU A 172 9.36 15.22 -10.19
C LEU A 172 9.18 15.61 -11.68
N ALA A 173 7.99 15.35 -12.24
CA ALA A 173 7.67 15.67 -13.63
C ALA A 173 7.28 17.14 -13.79
N THR A 174 6.52 17.71 -12.84
CA THR A 174 5.98 19.07 -12.91
C THR A 174 6.91 20.12 -12.32
N GLY A 175 7.71 19.76 -11.32
CA GLY A 175 8.49 20.67 -10.48
C GLY A 175 7.60 21.63 -9.67
N ALA A 176 6.36 21.26 -9.40
CA ALA A 176 5.38 22.04 -8.66
C ALA A 176 4.71 21.15 -7.59
N ALA A 177 4.21 21.78 -6.54
CA ALA A 177 3.46 21.08 -5.50
C ALA A 177 2.22 20.37 -6.08
N LEU A 178 1.86 19.25 -5.47
CA LEU A 178 0.72 18.45 -5.91
C LEU A 178 -0.60 19.19 -5.61
N HIS A 179 -1.61 18.92 -6.41
CA HIS A 179 -2.94 19.52 -6.22
C HIS A 179 -3.76 18.74 -5.17
N PRO A 180 -4.70 19.38 -4.45
CA PRO A 180 -5.57 18.68 -3.48
C PRO A 180 -6.33 17.47 -4.04
N ASP A 181 -6.75 17.50 -5.33
CA ASP A 181 -7.45 16.40 -6.02
C ASP A 181 -6.50 15.45 -6.77
N HIS A 182 -5.21 15.46 -6.42
CA HIS A 182 -4.19 14.65 -7.08
C HIS A 182 -4.48 13.15 -6.95
N VAL A 183 -4.39 12.42 -8.05
CA VAL A 183 -4.49 10.96 -8.06
C VAL A 183 -3.08 10.37 -8.09
N LEU A 184 -2.68 9.78 -6.99
CA LEU A 184 -1.35 9.19 -6.84
C LEU A 184 -1.13 7.98 -7.75
N GLY A 185 0.07 7.85 -8.26
CA GLY A 185 0.58 6.63 -8.87
C GLY A 185 0.82 5.51 -7.84
N VAL A 186 1.48 4.44 -8.27
CA VAL A 186 1.79 3.30 -7.39
C VAL A 186 2.98 3.63 -6.51
N GLY A 187 2.71 3.95 -5.25
CA GLY A 187 3.72 4.26 -4.24
C GLY A 187 3.98 3.11 -3.27
N GLY A 188 4.86 3.35 -2.29
CA GLY A 188 5.28 2.38 -1.28
C GLY A 188 4.13 1.78 -0.45
N ALA A 189 3.14 2.60 -0.08
CA ALA A 189 1.94 2.15 0.64
C ALA A 189 1.12 1.16 -0.20
N SER A 190 0.88 1.48 -1.48
CA SER A 190 0.16 0.59 -2.41
C SER A 190 0.87 -0.74 -2.60
N LEU A 191 2.20 -0.73 -2.74
CA LEU A 191 3.02 -1.95 -2.85
C LEU A 191 2.98 -2.76 -1.55
N THR A 192 3.01 -2.10 -0.40
CA THR A 192 2.92 -2.75 0.90
C THR A 192 1.57 -3.45 1.06
N LEU A 193 0.46 -2.77 0.76
CA LEU A 193 -0.88 -3.36 0.82
C LEU A 193 -1.01 -4.57 -0.11
N ALA A 194 -0.54 -4.47 -1.36
CA ALA A 194 -0.54 -5.60 -2.30
C ALA A 194 0.27 -6.81 -1.79
N ARG A 195 1.35 -6.58 -1.02
CA ARG A 195 2.20 -7.64 -0.44
C ARG A 195 1.60 -8.33 0.78
N ILE A 196 0.73 -7.67 1.52
CA ILE A 196 0.08 -8.22 2.73
C ILE A 196 -1.31 -8.79 2.45
N THR A 197 -1.95 -8.41 1.34
CA THR A 197 -3.31 -8.83 0.98
C THR A 197 -3.33 -10.33 0.61
N PRO A 198 -4.19 -11.16 1.24
CA PRO A 198 -4.39 -12.55 0.87
C PRO A 198 -4.78 -12.69 -0.61
N ARG A 199 -4.26 -13.73 -1.27
CA ARG A 199 -4.47 -13.97 -2.70
C ARG A 199 -5.19 -15.30 -2.98
N GLU A 200 -5.97 -15.76 -2.03
CA GLU A 200 -6.83 -16.93 -2.19
C GLU A 200 -7.99 -16.62 -3.15
N ALA A 201 -8.48 -17.63 -3.87
CA ALA A 201 -9.63 -17.46 -4.75
C ALA A 201 -10.87 -17.10 -3.91
N VAL A 202 -11.54 -16.01 -4.26
CA VAL A 202 -12.70 -15.47 -3.56
C VAL A 202 -13.78 -15.03 -4.55
N GLY A 203 -15.02 -14.97 -4.12
CA GLY A 203 -16.14 -14.49 -4.93
C GLY A 203 -16.08 -12.98 -5.13
N ARG A 204 -16.17 -12.21 -4.04
CA ARG A 204 -16.33 -10.75 -4.10
C ARG A 204 -15.25 -10.03 -3.33
N VAL A 205 -14.61 -9.06 -3.98
CA VAL A 205 -13.63 -8.17 -3.36
C VAL A 205 -14.10 -6.72 -3.44
N LEU A 206 -13.84 -5.97 -2.37
CA LEU A 206 -14.02 -4.53 -2.30
C LEU A 206 -12.67 -3.83 -2.09
N ASP A 207 -12.37 -2.85 -2.94
CA ASP A 207 -11.27 -1.89 -2.79
C ASP A 207 -11.84 -0.55 -2.35
N VAL A 208 -11.58 -0.13 -1.10
CA VAL A 208 -12.13 1.10 -0.51
C VAL A 208 -11.11 2.23 -0.62
N GLY A 209 -11.47 3.34 -1.31
CA GLY A 209 -10.54 4.43 -1.60
C GLY A 209 -9.52 4.00 -2.65
N CYS A 210 -10.01 3.56 -3.82
CA CYS A 210 -9.19 2.85 -4.81
C CYS A 210 -8.13 3.71 -5.51
N GLY A 211 -8.25 5.05 -5.50
CA GLY A 211 -7.33 5.93 -6.20
C GLY A 211 -7.17 5.57 -7.67
N SER A 212 -5.94 5.29 -8.11
CA SER A 212 -5.66 4.81 -9.48
C SER A 212 -6.10 3.37 -9.76
N GLY A 213 -6.66 2.64 -8.78
CA GLY A 213 -7.24 1.30 -8.94
C GLY A 213 -6.25 0.14 -8.82
N ILE A 214 -5.05 0.34 -8.33
CA ILE A 214 -4.01 -0.71 -8.31
C ILE A 214 -4.41 -1.94 -7.48
N GLN A 215 -5.08 -1.75 -6.33
CA GLN A 215 -5.51 -2.89 -5.50
C GLN A 215 -6.65 -3.67 -6.18
N ALA A 216 -7.57 -2.97 -6.83
CA ALA A 216 -8.62 -3.60 -7.64
C ALA A 216 -8.02 -4.42 -8.80
N LEU A 217 -6.98 -3.92 -9.48
CA LEU A 217 -6.26 -4.67 -10.50
C LEU A 217 -5.61 -5.94 -9.92
N HIS A 218 -4.95 -5.85 -8.77
CA HIS A 218 -4.43 -7.05 -8.10
C HIS A 218 -5.53 -8.03 -7.72
N ALA A 219 -6.66 -7.53 -7.17
CA ALA A 219 -7.80 -8.35 -6.77
C ALA A 219 -8.41 -9.14 -7.94
N SER A 220 -8.48 -8.55 -9.12
CA SER A 220 -9.03 -9.20 -10.32
C SER A 220 -8.34 -10.52 -10.71
N ARG A 221 -7.14 -10.74 -10.21
CA ARG A 221 -6.39 -11.95 -10.49
C ARG A 221 -6.91 -13.18 -9.74
N TYR A 222 -7.67 -12.98 -8.65
CA TYR A 222 -8.13 -14.06 -7.78
C TYR A 222 -9.59 -13.93 -7.34
N ALA A 223 -10.27 -12.82 -7.67
CA ALA A 223 -11.68 -12.61 -7.39
C ALA A 223 -12.55 -12.89 -8.63
N GLU A 224 -13.78 -13.33 -8.39
CA GLU A 224 -14.80 -13.44 -9.45
C GLU A 224 -15.40 -12.06 -9.78
N HIS A 225 -15.57 -11.20 -8.76
CA HIS A 225 -16.12 -9.86 -8.90
C HIS A 225 -15.30 -8.87 -8.06
N VAL A 226 -14.88 -7.78 -8.68
CA VAL A 226 -14.16 -6.69 -8.01
C VAL A 226 -15.00 -5.44 -8.07
N ILE A 227 -15.27 -4.87 -6.90
CA ILE A 227 -15.90 -3.58 -6.73
C ILE A 227 -14.87 -2.64 -6.13
N ALA A 228 -14.77 -1.43 -6.65
CA ALA A 228 -13.89 -0.40 -6.11
C ALA A 228 -14.66 0.89 -5.88
N THR A 229 -14.43 1.51 -4.74
CA THR A 229 -15.10 2.76 -4.36
C THR A 229 -14.09 3.88 -4.15
N ASP A 230 -14.49 5.09 -4.48
CA ASP A 230 -13.73 6.31 -4.16
C ASP A 230 -14.67 7.51 -4.01
N LEU A 231 -14.29 8.47 -3.21
CA LEU A 231 -15.00 9.73 -3.08
C LEU A 231 -14.79 10.62 -4.31
N SER A 232 -13.58 10.57 -4.89
CA SER A 232 -13.15 11.37 -6.03
C SER A 232 -13.62 10.76 -7.35
N GLU A 233 -14.47 11.50 -8.09
CA GLU A 233 -14.84 11.14 -9.46
C GLU A 233 -13.59 11.06 -10.36
N ARG A 234 -12.58 11.93 -10.10
CA ARG A 234 -11.31 11.92 -10.82
C ARG A 234 -10.54 10.62 -10.59
N ALA A 235 -10.44 10.14 -9.36
CA ALA A 235 -9.81 8.85 -9.03
C ALA A 235 -10.50 7.70 -9.75
N LEU A 236 -11.83 7.67 -9.73
CA LEU A 236 -12.61 6.65 -10.46
C LEU A 236 -12.39 6.70 -11.98
N ALA A 237 -12.20 7.89 -12.57
CA ALA A 237 -11.88 8.01 -13.98
C ALA A 237 -10.50 7.42 -14.32
N PHE A 238 -9.48 7.64 -13.48
CA PHE A 238 -8.17 6.99 -13.61
C PHE A 238 -8.28 5.47 -13.40
N ALA A 239 -9.00 5.01 -12.40
CA ALA A 239 -9.22 3.57 -12.17
C ALA A 239 -9.91 2.91 -13.36
N ALA A 240 -10.93 3.55 -13.96
CA ALA A 240 -11.60 3.08 -15.17
C ALA A 240 -10.64 2.98 -16.36
N PHE A 241 -9.83 4.02 -16.58
CA PHE A 241 -8.82 4.05 -17.63
C PHE A 241 -7.79 2.93 -17.45
N ASN A 242 -7.26 2.77 -16.23
CA ASN A 242 -6.28 1.72 -15.90
C ASN A 242 -6.85 0.32 -16.05
N ALA A 243 -8.08 0.09 -15.59
CA ALA A 243 -8.76 -1.19 -15.76
C ALA A 243 -8.95 -1.53 -17.26
N ALA A 244 -9.44 -0.59 -18.06
CA ALA A 244 -9.64 -0.79 -19.49
C ALA A 244 -8.31 -0.98 -20.26
N LEU A 245 -7.27 -0.17 -19.96
CA LEU A 245 -5.94 -0.31 -20.58
C LEU A 245 -5.32 -1.68 -20.33
N ASN A 246 -5.51 -2.22 -19.12
CA ASN A 246 -4.99 -3.53 -18.73
C ASN A 246 -5.99 -4.68 -18.94
N GLN A 247 -7.14 -4.41 -19.56
CA GLN A 247 -8.18 -5.41 -19.89
C GLN A 247 -8.71 -6.15 -18.66
N VAL A 248 -8.94 -5.42 -17.59
CA VAL A 248 -9.48 -5.91 -16.32
C VAL A 248 -10.89 -5.35 -16.13
N GLU A 249 -11.81 -6.17 -15.64
CA GLU A 249 -13.16 -5.76 -15.29
C GLU A 249 -13.22 -5.37 -13.81
N VAL A 250 -13.63 -4.13 -13.53
CA VAL A 250 -13.84 -3.58 -12.19
C VAL A 250 -15.13 -2.77 -12.18
N GLU A 251 -15.99 -3.03 -11.21
CA GLU A 251 -17.17 -2.21 -10.98
C GLU A 251 -16.79 -1.01 -10.10
N LEU A 252 -16.97 0.21 -10.61
CA LEU A 252 -16.59 1.44 -9.94
C LEU A 252 -17.83 2.15 -9.38
N ARG A 253 -17.77 2.58 -8.11
CA ARG A 253 -18.89 3.28 -7.45
C ARG A 253 -18.36 4.49 -6.70
N GLN A 254 -19.01 5.65 -6.92
CA GLN A 254 -18.66 6.88 -6.23
C GLN A 254 -19.34 6.97 -4.88
N GLY A 255 -18.62 7.39 -3.85
CA GLY A 255 -19.13 7.71 -2.52
C GLY A 255 -18.10 7.59 -1.41
N SER A 256 -18.53 7.93 -0.20
CA SER A 256 -17.66 7.94 0.98
C SER A 256 -17.55 6.55 1.58
N LEU A 257 -16.33 6.06 1.78
CA LEU A 257 -16.00 4.82 2.47
C LEU A 257 -16.87 3.62 1.99
N LEU A 258 -17.78 3.13 2.84
CA LEU A 258 -18.63 1.96 2.60
C LEU A 258 -20.07 2.31 2.19
N ASP A 259 -20.43 3.62 2.11
CA ASP A 259 -21.78 4.05 1.70
C ASP A 259 -22.23 3.48 0.35
N PRO A 260 -21.36 3.45 -0.70
CA PRO A 260 -21.77 2.93 -2.01
C PRO A 260 -22.09 1.44 -2.04
N VAL A 261 -21.74 0.71 -0.98
CA VAL A 261 -21.92 -0.75 -0.85
C VAL A 261 -22.77 -1.11 0.37
N ALA A 262 -23.61 -0.18 0.83
CA ALA A 262 -24.47 -0.40 1.99
C ALA A 262 -25.33 -1.66 1.83
N GLY A 263 -25.28 -2.53 2.83
CA GLY A 263 -26.01 -3.80 2.85
C GLY A 263 -25.39 -4.96 2.04
N GLU A 264 -24.21 -4.73 1.44
CA GLU A 264 -23.48 -5.78 0.73
C GLU A 264 -22.37 -6.37 1.60
N THR A 265 -22.01 -7.62 1.33
CA THR A 265 -20.92 -8.31 2.01
C THR A 265 -19.88 -8.84 1.04
N PHE A 266 -18.63 -8.95 1.51
CA PHE A 266 -17.46 -9.27 0.71
C PHE A 266 -16.61 -10.35 1.40
N ASP A 267 -15.98 -11.17 0.58
CA ASP A 267 -15.02 -12.18 1.05
C ASP A 267 -13.66 -11.55 1.38
N LEU A 268 -13.32 -10.46 0.68
CA LEU A 268 -12.12 -9.68 0.96
C LEU A 268 -12.43 -8.18 0.80
N ILE A 269 -12.01 -7.39 1.79
CA ILE A 269 -12.02 -5.92 1.73
C ILE A 269 -10.57 -5.45 1.86
N VAL A 270 -10.14 -4.60 0.95
CA VAL A 270 -8.81 -3.97 0.99
C VAL A 270 -8.97 -2.46 1.05
N SER A 271 -8.07 -1.78 1.77
CA SER A 271 -8.07 -0.32 1.79
C SER A 271 -6.67 0.24 2.09
N ASN A 272 -6.30 1.25 1.34
CA ASN A 272 -5.25 2.20 1.70
C ASN A 272 -5.92 3.55 1.93
N PRO A 273 -6.60 3.73 3.07
CA PRO A 273 -7.38 4.94 3.29
C PRO A 273 -6.47 6.17 3.36
N PRO A 274 -7.00 7.37 3.12
CA PRO A 274 -6.26 8.61 3.34
C PRO A 274 -6.06 8.82 4.85
N PHE A 275 -4.99 8.25 5.39
CA PHE A 275 -4.73 8.18 6.84
C PHE A 275 -3.79 9.27 7.36
N VAL A 276 -3.32 10.22 6.52
CA VAL A 276 -2.42 11.27 7.00
C VAL A 276 -3.17 12.23 7.92
N ILE A 277 -2.65 12.37 9.13
CA ILE A 277 -3.21 13.24 10.15
C ILE A 277 -2.70 14.65 9.89
N THR A 278 -3.51 15.51 9.25
CA THR A 278 -3.15 16.90 8.95
C THR A 278 -3.77 17.87 9.95
N PRO A 279 -3.03 18.93 10.34
CA PRO A 279 -3.56 19.98 11.21
C PRO A 279 -4.75 20.69 10.56
N ARG A 280 -5.78 20.98 11.33
CA ARG A 280 -6.91 21.76 10.85
C ARG A 280 -6.58 23.26 10.91
N GLY A 281 -6.77 23.95 9.77
CA GLY A 281 -6.58 25.40 9.66
C GLY A 281 -5.27 25.87 9.04
N THR A 282 -4.44 24.97 8.52
CA THR A 282 -3.09 25.29 7.98
C THR A 282 -2.93 25.09 6.47
N ALA A 283 -3.96 25.33 5.67
CA ALA A 283 -3.75 25.44 4.22
C ALA A 283 -2.81 26.61 3.91
N PRO A 284 -1.81 26.47 3.03
CA PRO A 284 -0.93 27.56 2.65
C PRO A 284 -1.76 28.73 2.13
N ARG A 285 -1.60 29.91 2.75
CA ARG A 285 -2.11 31.15 2.14
C ARG A 285 -1.20 31.45 0.96
N ASP A 286 -1.78 31.50 -0.24
CA ASP A 286 -1.09 32.04 -1.41
C ASP A 286 -0.51 33.43 -1.06
N SER A 287 0.80 33.55 -1.08
CA SER A 287 1.54 34.78 -0.74
C SER A 287 1.46 35.85 -1.85
N SER A 288 0.40 35.83 -2.70
CA SER A 288 0.23 36.74 -3.83
C SER A 288 -0.83 37.82 -3.65
N ASP A 289 -1.49 37.93 -2.49
CA ASP A 289 -2.43 39.02 -2.28
C ASP A 289 -1.71 40.22 -1.64
N GLY A 290 -1.34 41.15 -2.53
CA GLY A 290 -0.91 42.50 -2.19
C GLY A 290 -1.99 43.25 -1.41
N GLU A 291 -1.54 44.02 -0.42
CA GLU A 291 -2.31 44.97 0.36
C GLU A 291 -3.19 45.86 -0.55
N ASP A 292 -4.50 45.71 -0.46
CA ASP A 292 -5.36 46.85 -0.67
C ASP A 292 -6.64 46.69 0.19
N GLY A 293 -6.73 47.59 1.17
CA GLY A 293 -7.82 47.62 2.14
C GLY A 293 -9.09 48.21 1.57
N THR A 294 -10.19 47.46 1.67
CA THR A 294 -11.51 48.05 1.95
C THR A 294 -12.45 47.01 2.55
N SER A 295 -12.97 47.36 3.71
CA SER A 295 -13.98 46.65 4.47
C SER A 295 -15.31 46.54 3.70
N ASP A 296 -15.94 45.43 3.68
CA ASP A 296 -17.31 45.18 4.21
C ASP A 296 -17.87 43.83 3.70
N GLY A 297 -18.57 43.06 4.54
CA GLY A 297 -19.46 41.98 4.12
C GLY A 297 -18.97 40.57 4.46
N ASP A 298 -19.58 40.07 5.52
CA ASP A 298 -19.71 38.67 5.93
C ASP A 298 -19.57 37.68 4.74
N ARG A 299 -18.34 37.19 4.49
CA ARG A 299 -18.07 36.10 3.56
C ARG A 299 -17.65 34.92 4.39
N ASP A 300 -18.51 33.92 4.31
CA ASP A 300 -18.25 32.52 4.62
C ASP A 300 -16.75 32.23 4.41
N LYS A 301 -15.99 32.14 5.51
CA LYS A 301 -14.59 31.79 5.48
C LYS A 301 -14.56 30.29 5.13
N GLY A 302 -14.45 30.02 3.84
CA GLY A 302 -14.28 28.67 3.34
C GLY A 302 -13.21 27.95 4.17
N GLU A 303 -13.56 26.79 4.71
CA GLU A 303 -12.62 25.88 5.32
C GLU A 303 -11.47 25.64 4.34
N PRO A 304 -10.21 25.54 4.81
CA PRO A 304 -9.08 25.25 3.93
C PRO A 304 -9.36 23.95 3.17
N GLU A 305 -9.16 23.98 1.84
CA GLU A 305 -9.32 22.80 0.97
C GLU A 305 -8.46 21.66 1.52
N ALA A 306 -9.12 20.63 2.08
CA ALA A 306 -8.46 19.44 2.57
C ALA A 306 -7.86 18.66 1.38
N TRP A 307 -6.68 18.09 1.57
CA TRP A 307 -6.02 17.23 0.59
C TRP A 307 -6.73 15.88 0.54
N THR A 308 -7.69 15.72 -0.35
CA THR A 308 -8.61 14.58 -0.38
C THR A 308 -7.92 13.23 -0.48
N TYR A 309 -6.74 13.17 -1.10
CA TYR A 309 -5.95 11.94 -1.22
C TYR A 309 -5.12 11.60 0.02
N ARG A 310 -4.95 12.52 0.98
CA ARG A 310 -4.07 12.36 2.14
C ARG A 310 -4.81 12.24 3.45
N ASP A 311 -5.74 13.16 3.77
CA ASP A 311 -6.28 13.31 5.11
C ASP A 311 -7.78 13.00 5.25
N GLY A 312 -8.47 12.71 4.17
CA GLY A 312 -9.90 12.38 4.21
C GLY A 312 -10.81 13.40 4.90
N GLY A 313 -10.31 14.60 5.27
CA GLY A 313 -11.08 15.67 5.89
C GLY A 313 -11.51 15.42 7.34
N ARG A 314 -10.94 14.46 8.04
CA ARG A 314 -11.24 14.14 9.45
C ARG A 314 -10.15 14.66 10.41
N ALA A 315 -10.49 14.81 11.70
CA ALA A 315 -9.52 15.20 12.74
C ALA A 315 -8.77 13.98 13.26
N GLY A 316 -7.45 14.09 13.42
CA GLY A 316 -6.63 13.01 13.96
C GLY A 316 -6.79 11.72 13.15
N ASP A 317 -6.91 10.62 13.83
CA ASP A 317 -7.05 9.26 13.27
C ASP A 317 -8.52 8.77 13.19
N THR A 318 -9.49 9.68 13.26
CA THR A 318 -10.92 9.34 13.29
C THR A 318 -11.44 8.69 12.01
N LEU A 319 -10.87 8.96 10.84
CA LEU A 319 -11.29 8.32 9.59
C LEU A 319 -11.09 6.80 9.64
N LEU A 320 -9.95 6.36 10.15
CA LEU A 320 -9.67 4.93 10.32
C LEU A 320 -10.60 4.31 11.35
N ALA A 321 -10.91 5.03 12.43
CA ALA A 321 -11.89 4.59 13.44
C ALA A 321 -13.28 4.39 12.85
N GLU A 322 -13.78 5.35 12.03
CA GLU A 322 -15.05 5.25 11.31
C GLU A 322 -15.09 4.03 10.40
N LEU A 323 -14.07 3.85 9.57
CA LEU A 323 -13.97 2.73 8.64
C LEU A 323 -13.98 1.39 9.40
N LEU A 324 -13.14 1.24 10.42
CA LEU A 324 -13.05 0.00 11.21
C LEU A 324 -14.34 -0.34 11.92
N SER A 325 -15.06 0.66 12.39
CA SER A 325 -16.36 0.46 13.06
C SER A 325 -17.46 -0.02 12.11
N ALA A 326 -17.39 0.36 10.82
CA ALA A 326 -18.39 -0.01 9.82
C ALA A 326 -18.10 -1.37 9.14
N LEU A 327 -16.83 -1.80 9.10
CA LEU A 327 -16.40 -3.02 8.42
C LEU A 327 -17.13 -4.31 8.82
N PRO A 328 -17.49 -4.55 10.11
CA PRO A 328 -18.15 -5.78 10.49
C PRO A 328 -19.41 -6.08 9.67
N ALA A 329 -20.22 -5.07 9.35
CA ALA A 329 -21.44 -5.25 8.57
C ALA A 329 -21.20 -5.69 7.11
N HIS A 330 -19.99 -5.50 6.60
CA HIS A 330 -19.62 -5.76 5.21
C HIS A 330 -18.74 -7.00 5.00
N LEU A 331 -18.37 -7.73 6.05
CA LEU A 331 -17.63 -8.97 5.92
C LEU A 331 -18.55 -10.19 5.83
N ALA A 332 -18.42 -10.96 4.77
CA ALA A 332 -19.08 -12.26 4.65
C ALA A 332 -18.54 -13.26 5.68
N PRO A 333 -19.27 -14.34 6.03
CA PRO A 333 -18.73 -15.43 6.85
C PRO A 333 -17.45 -16.00 6.20
N GLY A 334 -16.36 -16.03 6.96
CA GLY A 334 -15.02 -16.38 6.46
C GLY A 334 -14.27 -15.22 5.78
N GLY A 335 -14.93 -14.08 5.58
CA GLY A 335 -14.36 -12.90 4.94
C GLY A 335 -13.28 -12.22 5.78
N THR A 336 -12.39 -11.53 5.09
CA THR A 336 -11.22 -10.85 5.68
C THR A 336 -11.16 -9.40 5.19
N ALA A 337 -10.79 -8.47 6.07
CA ALA A 337 -10.40 -7.12 5.70
C ALA A 337 -8.92 -6.91 6.00
N VAL A 338 -8.22 -6.22 5.10
CA VAL A 338 -6.79 -5.89 5.22
C VAL A 338 -6.59 -4.44 4.83
N MET A 339 -5.98 -3.66 5.71
CA MET A 339 -5.72 -2.25 5.43
C MET A 339 -4.43 -1.76 6.07
N LEU A 340 -3.92 -0.69 5.51
CA LEU A 340 -2.90 0.13 6.13
C LEU A 340 -3.57 1.16 7.03
N GLY A 341 -2.81 1.65 7.99
CA GLY A 341 -3.28 2.74 8.85
C GLY A 341 -2.19 3.31 9.72
N ASN A 342 -2.49 4.45 10.28
CA ASN A 342 -1.74 5.03 11.37
C ASN A 342 -2.68 5.38 12.53
N TRP A 343 -2.11 5.54 13.69
CA TRP A 343 -2.84 5.89 14.91
C TRP A 343 -1.99 6.72 15.85
N GLU A 344 -2.64 7.66 16.51
CA GLU A 344 -2.02 8.48 17.52
C GLU A 344 -1.81 7.69 18.82
N ARG A 345 -0.75 8.03 19.54
CA ARG A 345 -0.51 7.65 20.93
C ARG A 345 -0.45 8.91 21.77
N SER A 346 -1.42 9.11 22.63
CA SER A 346 -1.55 10.29 23.47
C SER A 346 -1.00 10.04 24.89
N GLY A 347 -0.34 11.01 25.47
CA GLY A 347 0.18 10.95 26.84
C GLY A 347 0.97 9.67 27.14
N ASP A 348 0.59 9.02 28.25
CA ASP A 348 1.18 7.76 28.72
C ASP A 348 0.41 6.51 28.26
N GLU A 349 -0.48 6.64 27.26
CA GLU A 349 -1.26 5.51 26.73
C GLU A 349 -0.37 4.42 26.12
N GLN A 350 -0.88 3.18 26.12
CA GLN A 350 -0.27 2.11 25.37
C GLN A 350 -0.35 2.41 23.87
N TRP A 351 0.64 1.98 23.12
CA TRP A 351 0.73 2.23 21.68
C TRP A 351 -0.51 1.75 20.89
N ASP A 352 -1.23 0.77 21.41
CA ASP A 352 -2.38 0.14 20.77
C ASP A 352 -3.73 0.58 21.39
N ALA A 353 -3.76 1.62 22.23
CA ALA A 353 -4.98 2.08 22.90
C ALA A 353 -6.07 2.48 21.89
N HIS A 354 -5.75 3.27 20.89
CA HIS A 354 -6.67 3.68 19.83
C HIS A 354 -7.17 2.48 19.01
N PRO A 355 -6.30 1.65 18.38
CA PRO A 355 -6.76 0.46 17.66
C PRO A 355 -7.62 -0.49 18.49
N ARG A 356 -7.29 -0.69 19.78
CA ARG A 356 -8.13 -1.51 20.69
C ARG A 356 -9.52 -0.93 20.88
N SER A 357 -9.62 0.38 21.04
CA SER A 357 -10.91 1.06 21.23
C SER A 357 -11.78 0.95 19.98
N TRP A 358 -11.21 1.12 18.78
CA TRP A 358 -11.92 1.04 17.51
C TRP A 358 -12.43 -0.37 17.18
N LEU A 359 -11.66 -1.38 17.56
CA LEU A 359 -11.95 -2.78 17.26
C LEU A 359 -12.79 -3.48 18.32
N ALA A 360 -13.08 -2.81 19.45
CA ALA A 360 -13.84 -3.41 20.56
C ALA A 360 -15.23 -3.88 20.13
N ALA A 361 -15.93 -3.11 19.29
CA ALA A 361 -17.25 -3.49 18.77
C ALA A 361 -17.16 -4.70 17.83
N ALA A 362 -16.20 -4.69 16.90
CA ALA A 362 -15.96 -5.81 15.98
C ALA A 362 -15.61 -7.10 16.75
N GLN A 363 -14.78 -7.00 17.80
CA GLN A 363 -14.47 -8.10 18.68
C GLN A 363 -15.71 -8.62 19.41
N ALA A 364 -16.56 -7.73 19.93
CA ALA A 364 -17.81 -8.11 20.60
C ALA A 364 -18.78 -8.83 19.64
N GLU A 365 -18.76 -8.50 18.34
CA GLU A 365 -19.52 -9.18 17.28
C GLU A 365 -18.88 -10.52 16.83
N GLY A 366 -17.77 -10.93 17.45
CA GLY A 366 -17.11 -12.21 17.17
C GLY A 366 -16.07 -12.18 16.05
N LEU A 367 -15.65 -10.98 15.58
CA LEU A 367 -14.58 -10.88 14.60
C LEU A 367 -13.20 -11.02 15.26
N ASP A 368 -12.34 -11.80 14.63
CA ASP A 368 -10.93 -11.86 15.01
C ASP A 368 -10.18 -10.67 14.37
N CYS A 369 -9.45 -9.95 15.19
CA CYS A 369 -8.74 -8.71 14.82
C CYS A 369 -7.24 -8.85 15.10
N TRP A 370 -6.41 -8.35 14.19
CA TRP A 370 -4.96 -8.36 14.35
C TRP A 370 -4.38 -7.00 13.93
N VAL A 371 -3.75 -6.32 14.88
CA VAL A 371 -3.06 -5.05 14.65
C VAL A 371 -1.57 -5.26 14.75
N ILE A 372 -0.83 -4.89 13.71
CA ILE A 372 0.61 -5.07 13.62
C ILE A 372 1.25 -3.70 13.39
N GLN A 373 1.85 -3.12 14.43
CA GLN A 373 2.62 -1.89 14.29
C GLN A 373 3.99 -2.21 13.70
N ARG A 374 4.31 -1.55 12.57
CA ARG A 374 5.55 -1.74 11.82
C ARG A 374 6.58 -0.66 12.13
N GLU A 375 6.11 0.55 12.31
CA GLU A 375 6.92 1.74 12.52
C GLU A 375 6.24 2.66 13.52
N SER A 376 7.01 3.56 14.10
CA SER A 376 6.51 4.63 14.96
C SER A 376 7.39 5.85 14.79
N GLU A 377 6.77 6.99 14.58
CA GLU A 377 7.44 8.29 14.48
C GLU A 377 7.05 9.17 15.67
N ASP A 378 7.94 10.07 16.08
CA ASP A 378 7.57 11.15 16.95
C ASP A 378 6.81 12.27 16.16
N PRO A 379 6.09 13.18 16.84
CA PRO A 379 5.31 14.21 16.17
C PRO A 379 6.13 15.11 15.22
N ALA A 380 7.39 15.40 15.56
CA ALA A 380 8.25 16.25 14.73
C ALA A 380 8.68 15.50 13.46
N GLN A 381 9.11 14.24 13.59
CA GLN A 381 9.44 13.38 12.47
C GLN A 381 8.26 13.22 11.51
N TYR A 382 7.06 12.99 12.05
CA TYR A 382 5.85 12.87 11.28
C TYR A 382 5.52 14.17 10.51
N ALA A 383 5.55 15.30 11.19
CA ALA A 383 5.34 16.60 10.55
C ALA A 383 6.36 16.87 9.44
N GLU A 384 7.65 16.60 9.68
CA GLU A 384 8.70 16.77 8.67
C GLU A 384 8.47 15.89 7.43
N THR A 385 8.07 14.62 7.63
CA THR A 385 7.79 13.69 6.56
C THR A 385 6.68 14.22 5.65
N TRP A 386 5.56 14.60 6.25
CA TRP A 386 4.38 14.99 5.47
C TRP A 386 4.41 16.43 4.93
N VAL A 387 5.16 17.34 5.57
CA VAL A 387 5.42 18.67 5.02
C VAL A 387 6.32 18.57 3.79
N ARG A 388 7.34 17.69 3.81
CA ARG A 388 8.17 17.41 2.63
C ARG A 388 7.37 16.73 1.49
N ASP A 389 6.53 15.77 1.83
CA ASP A 389 5.64 15.12 0.86
C ASP A 389 4.65 16.11 0.21
N GLY A 390 4.33 17.21 0.90
CA GLY A 390 3.60 18.37 0.35
C GLY A 390 4.44 19.34 -0.48
N GLY A 391 5.70 19.00 -0.80
CA GLY A 391 6.58 19.82 -1.65
C GLY A 391 7.31 20.95 -0.91
N ILE A 392 7.18 21.07 0.41
CA ILE A 392 7.83 22.12 1.21
C ILE A 392 9.09 21.55 1.85
N THR A 393 10.23 22.12 1.52
CA THR A 393 11.53 21.69 2.06
C THR A 393 11.99 22.60 3.20
N SER A 394 12.97 22.15 3.99
CA SER A 394 13.56 22.94 5.10
C SER A 394 14.24 24.25 4.68
N ARG A 395 14.37 24.49 3.37
CA ARG A 395 14.88 25.75 2.80
C ARG A 395 13.77 26.73 2.43
N ASP A 396 12.53 26.26 2.44
CA ASP A 396 11.37 27.08 2.12
C ASP A 396 11.04 28.00 3.30
N PRO A 397 10.76 29.29 3.07
CA PRO A 397 10.33 30.22 4.13
C PRO A 397 9.07 29.78 4.89
N ALA A 398 8.19 28.99 4.26
CA ALA A 398 6.97 28.48 4.87
C ALA A 398 7.21 27.29 5.83
N TRP A 399 8.38 26.64 5.77
CA TRP A 399 8.69 25.46 6.58
C TRP A 399 8.48 25.64 8.07
N PRO A 400 9.03 26.70 8.76
CA PRO A 400 8.86 26.84 10.20
C PRO A 400 7.39 26.98 10.61
N GLU A 401 6.60 27.76 9.85
CA GLU A 401 5.18 27.99 10.14
C GLU A 401 4.37 26.69 9.96
N MET A 402 4.67 25.91 8.94
CA MET A 402 4.00 24.63 8.69
C MET A 402 4.31 23.62 9.80
N ILE A 403 5.58 23.45 10.16
CA ILE A 403 5.97 22.53 11.23
C ILE A 403 5.36 22.95 12.57
N ASP A 404 5.38 24.25 12.92
CA ASP A 404 4.78 24.77 14.16
C ASP A 404 3.28 24.51 14.23
N ALA A 405 2.58 24.63 13.11
CA ALA A 405 1.15 24.33 13.01
C ALA A 405 0.87 22.84 13.29
N TRP A 406 1.67 21.93 12.71
CA TRP A 406 1.55 20.49 12.97
C TRP A 406 1.82 20.15 14.44
N LEU A 407 2.87 20.68 15.01
CA LEU A 407 3.21 20.44 16.42
C LEU A 407 2.16 21.01 17.36
N THR A 408 1.62 22.21 17.07
CA THR A 408 0.54 22.81 17.85
C THR A 408 -0.72 21.94 17.84
N ASP A 409 -1.08 21.39 16.68
CA ASP A 409 -2.22 20.49 16.56
C ASP A 409 -2.01 19.20 17.36
N PHE A 410 -0.83 18.58 17.27
CA PHE A 410 -0.48 17.41 18.07
C PHE A 410 -0.46 17.68 19.57
N ASP A 411 0.11 18.82 19.98
CA ASP A 411 0.14 19.23 21.39
C ASP A 411 -1.27 19.43 21.94
N SER A 412 -2.22 19.91 21.12
CA SER A 412 -3.61 20.08 21.54
C SER A 412 -4.31 18.78 21.94
N ARG A 413 -3.83 17.63 21.45
CA ARG A 413 -4.30 16.28 21.75
C ARG A 413 -3.31 15.45 22.58
N ASP A 414 -2.24 16.07 23.08
CA ASP A 414 -1.14 15.40 23.84
C ASP A 414 -0.54 14.21 23.08
N VAL A 415 -0.40 14.31 21.74
CA VAL A 415 0.18 13.25 20.91
C VAL A 415 1.66 13.12 21.17
N ARG A 416 2.11 11.91 21.52
CA ARG A 416 3.50 11.57 21.85
C ARG A 416 4.15 10.65 20.84
N GLY A 417 3.40 10.14 19.88
CA GLY A 417 3.89 9.31 18.80
C GLY A 417 2.78 8.90 17.86
N ILE A 418 3.15 8.56 16.63
CA ILE A 418 2.24 8.06 15.60
C ILE A 418 2.75 6.69 15.16
N GLY A 419 1.92 5.67 15.33
CA GLY A 419 2.18 4.32 14.88
C GLY A 419 1.71 4.10 13.45
N PHE A 420 2.47 3.33 12.65
CA PHE A 420 2.10 2.88 11.32
C PHE A 420 2.06 1.37 11.26
N GLY A 421 1.10 0.82 10.55
CA GLY A 421 1.04 -0.62 10.45
C GLY A 421 -0.12 -1.18 9.65
N TYR A 422 -0.43 -2.42 9.98
CA TYR A 422 -1.46 -3.22 9.32
C TYR A 422 -2.60 -3.48 10.29
N VAL A 423 -3.83 -3.37 9.80
CA VAL A 423 -5.04 -3.78 10.51
C VAL A 423 -5.73 -4.87 9.70
N LEU A 424 -5.91 -6.02 10.33
CA LEU A 424 -6.54 -7.18 9.71
C LEU A 424 -7.75 -7.60 10.55
N LEU A 425 -8.88 -7.85 9.89
CA LEU A 425 -10.09 -8.38 10.53
C LEU A 425 -10.50 -9.65 9.78
N ARG A 426 -11.04 -10.61 10.51
CA ARG A 426 -11.64 -11.81 9.94
C ARG A 426 -12.96 -12.11 10.61
N ARG A 427 -14.00 -12.31 9.82
CA ARG A 427 -15.25 -12.91 10.33
C ARG A 427 -15.10 -14.44 10.28
N PRO A 428 -15.13 -15.14 11.40
CA PRO A 428 -15.08 -16.60 11.43
C PRO A 428 -16.19 -17.23 10.57
N GLN A 429 -15.95 -18.42 10.01
CA GLN A 429 -17.02 -19.18 9.38
C GLN A 429 -18.00 -19.68 10.43
N SER A 430 -19.30 -19.51 10.19
CA SER A 430 -20.34 -20.09 11.04
C SER A 430 -20.20 -21.62 11.11
N ALA A 431 -20.28 -22.21 12.28
CA ALA A 431 -20.16 -23.65 12.50
C ALA A 431 -21.34 -24.46 11.94
N GLY A 432 -21.71 -24.23 10.66
CA GLY A 432 -22.88 -24.83 10.02
C GLY A 432 -22.78 -25.08 8.52
N ALA A 433 -21.69 -24.71 7.87
CA ALA A 433 -21.53 -24.84 6.40
C ALA A 433 -20.74 -26.10 5.98
N SER A 434 -20.88 -27.24 6.68
CA SER A 434 -20.42 -28.54 6.18
C SER A 434 -21.63 -29.38 5.79
N THR A 435 -21.74 -29.62 4.48
CA THR A 435 -22.58 -30.59 3.75
C THR A 435 -23.50 -31.48 4.58
N ALA A 436 -24.82 -31.33 4.30
CA ALA A 436 -25.89 -32.33 4.40
C ALA A 436 -25.69 -33.46 5.42
N ASP A 437 -26.22 -33.29 6.64
CA ASP A 437 -27.07 -34.16 7.40
C ASP A 437 -27.07 -33.71 8.89
N SER A 438 -28.06 -32.98 9.27
CA SER A 438 -28.63 -33.09 10.65
C SER A 438 -29.71 -32.03 10.84
N GLN A 439 -30.94 -32.48 10.71
CA GLN A 439 -32.10 -31.81 11.28
C GLN A 439 -31.99 -31.94 12.81
N HIS A 440 -32.32 -30.86 13.53
CA HIS A 440 -32.46 -30.70 14.96
C HIS A 440 -31.20 -30.25 15.74
N SER A 441 -30.98 -28.96 15.76
CA SER A 441 -30.65 -28.24 16.99
C SER A 441 -30.93 -26.74 16.79
N SER A 442 -32.07 -26.29 17.29
CA SER A 442 -32.34 -24.87 17.56
C SER A 442 -31.58 -24.48 18.82
N GLY A 443 -30.28 -24.26 18.70
CA GLY A 443 -29.44 -23.64 19.72
C GLY A 443 -28.93 -22.34 19.16
N THR A 444 -29.33 -21.22 19.71
CA THR A 444 -28.69 -19.92 19.55
C THR A 444 -27.22 -20.09 19.92
N ASP A 445 -26.36 -20.20 18.90
CA ASP A 445 -24.91 -20.12 19.08
C ASP A 445 -24.61 -18.70 19.60
N SER A 446 -24.42 -18.60 20.91
CA SER A 446 -24.00 -17.36 21.55
C SER A 446 -22.62 -17.07 20.99
N SER A 447 -22.52 -16.06 20.12
CA SER A 447 -21.30 -15.65 19.46
C SER A 447 -20.19 -15.45 20.50
N ARG A 448 -19.18 -16.30 20.43
CA ARG A 448 -17.94 -16.11 21.15
C ARG A 448 -17.40 -14.71 20.79
N PRO A 449 -16.94 -13.90 21.73
CA PRO A 449 -16.22 -12.68 21.39
C PRO A 449 -14.98 -13.05 20.57
N GLY A 450 -14.70 -12.26 19.54
CA GLY A 450 -13.53 -12.45 18.71
C GLY A 450 -12.22 -12.24 19.47
N THR A 451 -11.13 -12.64 18.88
CA THR A 451 -9.78 -12.43 19.43
C THR A 451 -9.24 -11.08 18.95
N LEU A 452 -8.71 -10.27 19.85
CA LEU A 452 -7.94 -9.07 19.49
C LEU A 452 -6.46 -9.31 19.82
N ARG A 453 -5.65 -9.41 18.77
CA ARG A 453 -4.20 -9.52 18.86
C ARG A 453 -3.57 -8.21 18.44
N THR A 454 -2.60 -7.73 19.22
CA THR A 454 -1.79 -6.54 18.91
C THR A 454 -0.32 -6.89 19.08
N GLU A 455 0.54 -6.47 18.17
CA GLU A 455 1.97 -6.68 18.26
C GLU A 455 2.77 -5.56 17.54
N GLN A 456 3.99 -5.34 18.00
CA GLN A 456 4.98 -4.46 17.36
C GLN A 456 6.06 -5.34 16.72
N VAL A 457 6.21 -5.26 15.41
CA VAL A 457 7.16 -6.08 14.65
C VAL A 457 7.78 -5.27 13.53
N THR A 458 9.07 -5.03 13.57
CA THR A 458 9.82 -4.28 12.55
C THR A 458 10.50 -5.18 11.51
N GLY A 459 10.67 -6.48 11.82
CA GLY A 459 11.36 -7.44 10.98
C GLY A 459 10.62 -7.76 9.68
N THR A 460 11.37 -8.20 8.66
CA THR A 460 10.83 -8.75 7.41
C THR A 460 11.62 -10.00 7.07
N GLY A 461 10.94 -11.13 7.00
CA GLY A 461 11.50 -12.43 6.66
C GLY A 461 11.33 -12.78 5.18
N SER A 462 11.78 -13.97 4.82
CA SER A 462 11.59 -14.56 3.49
C SER A 462 10.13 -15.00 3.27
N GLY A 463 9.79 -15.30 2.01
CA GLY A 463 8.50 -15.85 1.63
C GLY A 463 7.41 -14.81 1.45
N THR A 464 6.19 -15.29 1.21
CA THR A 464 5.02 -14.47 0.87
C THR A 464 4.31 -14.02 2.15
N LEU A 465 4.42 -12.73 2.45
CA LEU A 465 3.84 -12.15 3.68
C LEU A 465 2.31 -12.29 3.73
N SER A 466 1.62 -12.13 2.61
CA SER A 466 0.16 -12.31 2.53
C SER A 466 -0.29 -13.72 2.96
N ALA A 467 0.38 -14.76 2.48
CA ALA A 467 0.08 -16.14 2.85
C ALA A 467 0.32 -16.38 4.34
N HIS A 468 1.41 -15.81 4.87
CA HIS A 468 1.75 -15.89 6.29
C HIS A 468 0.68 -15.25 7.18
N LEU A 469 0.24 -14.03 6.85
CA LEU A 469 -0.80 -13.32 7.59
C LEU A 469 -2.17 -14.03 7.49
N ALA A 470 -2.54 -14.51 6.29
CA ALA A 470 -3.75 -15.28 6.10
C ALA A 470 -3.76 -16.58 6.93
N ALA A 471 -2.64 -17.30 6.97
CA ALA A 471 -2.48 -18.49 7.79
C ALA A 471 -2.63 -18.17 9.28
N GLY A 472 -2.03 -17.07 9.75
CA GLY A 472 -2.14 -16.59 11.12
C GLY A 472 -3.58 -16.28 11.52
N LEU A 473 -4.34 -15.55 10.68
CA LEU A 473 -5.76 -15.26 10.92
C LEU A 473 -6.61 -16.54 11.00
N ARG A 474 -6.37 -17.52 10.12
CA ARG A 474 -7.05 -18.82 10.20
C ARG A 474 -6.68 -19.59 11.46
N MET A 475 -5.44 -19.50 11.89
CA MET A 475 -4.96 -20.13 13.11
C MET A 475 -5.60 -19.50 14.35
N ILE A 476 -5.80 -18.17 14.39
CA ILE A 476 -6.56 -17.50 15.47
C ILE A 476 -7.97 -18.11 15.58
N ASP A 477 -8.71 -18.18 14.47
CA ASP A 477 -10.04 -18.78 14.42
C ASP A 477 -10.04 -20.26 14.86
N HIS A 478 -9.05 -21.04 14.41
CA HIS A 478 -8.92 -22.45 14.77
C HIS A 478 -8.63 -22.65 16.27
N LEU A 479 -7.64 -21.95 16.81
CA LEU A 479 -7.24 -22.06 18.22
C LEU A 479 -8.31 -21.54 19.18
N ALA A 480 -9.14 -20.64 18.73
CA ALA A 480 -10.24 -20.13 19.51
C ALA A 480 -11.35 -21.16 19.78
N ARG A 481 -11.41 -22.22 18.97
CA ARG A 481 -12.34 -23.35 19.13
C ARG A 481 -11.68 -24.54 19.80
N MET A 482 -10.40 -24.44 20.12
CA MET A 482 -9.58 -25.51 20.69
C MET A 482 -9.31 -25.22 22.17
N ASP A 483 -9.71 -26.10 23.07
CA ASP A 483 -9.35 -26.03 24.48
C ASP A 483 -7.90 -26.49 24.73
N ASP A 484 -7.43 -26.35 25.95
CA ASP A 484 -6.04 -26.67 26.31
C ASP A 484 -5.76 -28.18 26.30
N GLU A 485 -6.79 -29.02 26.54
CA GLU A 485 -6.65 -30.49 26.46
C GLU A 485 -6.50 -30.94 25.01
N GLN A 486 -7.28 -30.36 24.10
CA GLN A 486 -7.19 -30.61 22.66
C GLN A 486 -5.84 -30.16 22.12
N LEU A 487 -5.36 -28.97 22.52
CA LEU A 487 -4.04 -28.49 22.14
C LEU A 487 -2.93 -29.40 22.67
N ALA A 488 -3.01 -29.83 23.93
CA ALA A 488 -2.04 -30.75 24.52
C ALA A 488 -2.05 -32.15 23.85
N ALA A 489 -3.20 -32.57 23.30
CA ALA A 489 -3.33 -33.82 22.54
C ALA A 489 -2.86 -33.70 21.10
N SER A 490 -2.61 -32.49 20.59
CA SER A 490 -2.18 -32.25 19.21
C SER A 490 -0.71 -32.62 19.00
N ARG A 491 -0.39 -33.05 17.77
CA ARG A 491 0.97 -33.31 17.31
C ARG A 491 1.46 -32.11 16.50
N LEU A 492 2.46 -31.44 17.03
CA LEU A 492 2.97 -30.22 16.45
C LEU A 492 4.31 -30.44 15.75
N HIS A 493 4.54 -29.62 14.74
CA HIS A 493 5.83 -29.54 14.06
C HIS A 493 6.41 -28.13 14.20
N ARG A 494 7.72 -28.04 14.33
CA ARG A 494 8.40 -26.75 14.19
C ARG A 494 8.51 -26.38 12.71
N ALA A 495 8.40 -25.10 12.40
CA ALA A 495 8.63 -24.58 11.07
C ALA A 495 10.09 -24.84 10.63
N SER A 496 10.31 -25.12 9.34
CA SER A 496 11.64 -25.46 8.81
C SER A 496 12.64 -24.31 8.82
N ASP A 497 12.13 -23.07 8.91
CA ASP A 497 12.88 -21.82 8.97
C ASP A 497 13.10 -21.31 10.40
N LEU A 498 12.63 -22.05 11.41
CA LEU A 498 12.80 -21.70 12.81
C LEU A 498 14.23 -22.00 13.27
N ILE A 499 14.89 -20.99 13.83
CA ILE A 499 16.25 -21.07 14.36
C ILE A 499 16.23 -20.80 15.86
N GLU A 500 16.92 -21.63 16.62
CA GLU A 500 17.21 -21.36 18.03
C GLU A 500 18.57 -20.66 18.13
N ARG A 501 18.61 -19.50 18.79
CA ARG A 501 19.82 -18.73 19.06
C ARG A 501 20.11 -18.72 20.55
N ARG A 502 21.32 -19.12 20.95
CA ARG A 502 21.76 -19.12 22.35
C ARG A 502 22.86 -18.11 22.56
N HIS A 503 22.68 -17.20 23.51
CA HIS A 503 23.66 -16.21 23.90
C HIS A 503 24.39 -16.65 25.16
N LEU A 504 25.70 -16.77 25.08
CA LEU A 504 26.54 -17.24 26.17
C LEU A 504 27.43 -16.10 26.68
N VAL A 505 27.54 -15.97 28.00
CA VAL A 505 28.59 -15.16 28.58
C VAL A 505 29.92 -15.89 28.37
N PRO A 506 31.00 -15.21 27.96
CA PRO A 506 32.28 -15.86 27.77
C PRO A 506 32.71 -16.68 28.98
N GLY A 507 32.94 -18.00 28.77
CA GLY A 507 33.30 -18.94 29.84
C GLY A 507 32.14 -19.60 30.58
N ALA A 508 30.91 -19.23 30.31
CA ALA A 508 29.70 -19.89 30.84
C ALA A 508 29.23 -20.99 29.88
N TRP A 509 28.66 -22.05 30.43
CA TRP A 509 28.06 -23.17 29.68
C TRP A 509 26.54 -22.95 29.49
N ASP A 510 25.90 -22.28 30.44
CA ASP A 510 24.46 -22.00 30.39
C ASP A 510 24.21 -20.70 29.62
N PRO A 511 23.25 -20.69 28.67
CA PRO A 511 22.89 -19.47 27.95
C PRO A 511 22.24 -18.45 28.91
N SER A 512 22.66 -17.20 28.77
CA SER A 512 22.03 -16.08 29.46
C SER A 512 20.71 -15.66 28.81
N LEU A 513 20.56 -15.96 27.52
CA LEU A 513 19.34 -15.71 26.72
C LEU A 513 19.22 -16.80 25.66
N ILE A 514 18.01 -17.30 25.45
CA ILE A 514 17.63 -18.16 24.34
C ILE A 514 16.57 -17.45 23.55
N GLU A 515 16.68 -17.45 22.24
CA GLU A 515 15.73 -16.86 21.32
C GLU A 515 15.30 -17.86 20.26
N LEU A 516 14.00 -17.86 19.95
CA LEU A 516 13.44 -18.53 18.78
C LEU A 516 13.30 -17.47 17.67
N VAL A 517 13.97 -17.65 16.56
CA VAL A 517 14.05 -16.70 15.46
C VAL A 517 13.37 -17.27 14.23
N GLN A 518 12.36 -16.56 13.73
CA GLN A 518 11.62 -16.90 12.52
C GLN A 518 12.35 -16.40 11.28
N GLY A 519 12.55 -17.25 10.27
CA GLY A 519 13.19 -16.88 9.02
C GLY A 519 12.22 -16.28 8.00
N ALA A 520 10.94 -16.67 8.05
CA ALA A 520 9.88 -16.21 7.13
C ALA A 520 8.97 -15.16 7.77
N GLY A 521 8.00 -14.70 7.00
CA GLY A 521 6.94 -13.81 7.45
C GLY A 521 7.45 -12.48 7.99
N LEU A 522 7.22 -12.20 9.26
CA LEU A 522 7.64 -10.95 9.91
C LEU A 522 9.00 -11.08 10.64
N ALA A 523 9.74 -12.17 10.45
CA ALA A 523 11.06 -12.40 11.05
C ALA A 523 11.10 -12.14 12.57
N ARG A 524 10.12 -12.67 13.29
CA ARG A 524 9.98 -12.47 14.73
C ARG A 524 11.13 -13.11 15.49
N THR A 525 11.51 -12.47 16.58
CA THR A 525 12.42 -13.03 17.58
C THR A 525 11.67 -13.12 18.90
N VAL A 526 11.50 -14.32 19.41
CA VAL A 526 10.76 -14.61 20.64
C VAL A 526 11.73 -15.10 21.69
N PRO A 527 11.84 -14.44 22.85
CA PRO A 527 12.64 -14.95 23.96
C PRO A 527 12.02 -16.27 24.48
N ALA A 528 12.86 -17.25 24.75
CA ALA A 528 12.45 -18.54 25.25
C ALA A 528 13.24 -18.89 26.52
N ASP A 529 12.55 -19.51 27.47
CA ASP A 529 13.24 -20.21 28.56
C ASP A 529 13.66 -21.62 28.14
N GLN A 530 14.37 -22.31 29.01
CA GLN A 530 14.85 -23.67 28.73
C GLN A 530 13.72 -24.66 28.44
N ALA A 531 12.58 -24.53 29.14
CA ALA A 531 11.46 -25.45 28.95
C ALA A 531 10.77 -25.24 27.61
N LEU A 532 10.53 -23.98 27.20
CA LEU A 532 9.98 -23.66 25.88
C LEU A 532 10.92 -24.10 24.76
N ALA A 533 12.22 -23.75 24.86
CA ALA A 533 13.22 -24.10 23.85
C ALA A 533 13.35 -25.62 23.70
N ALA A 534 13.44 -26.38 24.82
CA ALA A 534 13.50 -27.82 24.79
C ALA A 534 12.24 -28.46 24.21
N THR A 535 11.05 -27.93 24.58
CA THR A 535 9.77 -28.41 24.06
C THR A 535 9.70 -28.18 22.56
N VAL A 536 9.93 -26.95 22.08
CA VAL A 536 9.92 -26.62 20.65
C VAL A 536 10.94 -27.43 19.87
N GLY A 537 12.14 -27.59 20.42
CA GLY A 537 13.20 -28.41 19.81
C GLY A 537 12.83 -29.87 19.59
N ALA A 538 11.95 -30.42 20.42
CA ALA A 538 11.49 -31.81 20.35
C ALA A 538 10.21 -32.02 19.53
N LEU A 539 9.54 -30.93 19.06
CA LEU A 539 8.33 -31.05 18.25
C LEU A 539 8.65 -31.46 16.81
N ASP A 540 8.42 -32.73 16.49
CA ASP A 540 8.61 -33.33 15.16
C ASP A 540 7.38 -34.13 14.68
N GLY A 541 6.23 -33.99 15.39
CA GLY A 541 4.99 -34.69 15.10
C GLY A 541 4.91 -36.12 15.65
N THR A 542 5.96 -36.67 16.27
CA THR A 542 5.95 -38.06 16.79
C THR A 542 5.18 -38.15 18.11
N LEU A 543 5.39 -37.21 19.00
CA LEU A 543 4.70 -37.11 20.30
C LEU A 543 3.64 -36.01 20.26
N THR A 544 2.64 -36.13 21.14
CA THR A 544 1.73 -35.01 21.39
C THR A 544 2.45 -33.90 22.17
N LEU A 545 1.93 -32.68 22.11
CA LEU A 545 2.49 -31.56 22.86
C LEU A 545 2.58 -31.88 24.37
N GLY A 546 1.52 -32.44 24.94
CA GLY A 546 1.50 -32.86 26.36
C GLY A 546 2.53 -33.92 26.70
N GLN A 547 2.73 -34.92 25.81
CA GLN A 547 3.78 -35.94 25.99
C GLN A 547 5.18 -35.31 25.90
N THR A 548 5.38 -34.37 24.99
CA THR A 548 6.66 -33.67 24.83
C THR A 548 6.97 -32.83 26.07
N ILE A 549 5.99 -32.06 26.58
CA ILE A 549 6.16 -31.30 27.82
C ILE A 549 6.49 -32.22 29.00
N ALA A 550 5.76 -33.33 29.17
CA ALA A 550 6.02 -34.29 30.25
C ALA A 550 7.44 -34.90 30.16
N ALA A 551 7.91 -35.22 28.95
CA ALA A 551 9.28 -35.72 28.74
C ALA A 551 10.35 -34.68 29.10
N VAL A 552 10.13 -33.40 28.72
CA VAL A 552 11.03 -32.30 29.10
C VAL A 552 11.07 -32.12 30.62
N CYS A 553 9.90 -32.13 31.29
CA CYS A 553 9.83 -32.01 32.73
C CYS A 553 10.54 -33.17 33.47
N ALA A 554 10.40 -34.38 32.97
CA ALA A 554 11.13 -35.53 33.54
C ALA A 554 12.66 -35.41 33.44
N LEU A 555 13.18 -34.72 32.43
CA LEU A 555 14.60 -34.46 32.24
C LEU A 555 15.13 -33.27 33.06
N THR A 556 14.26 -32.34 33.42
CA THR A 556 14.63 -31.08 34.08
C THR A 556 14.18 -31.00 35.55
N ASP A 557 13.56 -32.07 36.07
CA ASP A 557 12.98 -32.16 37.43
C ASP A 557 11.97 -31.00 37.68
N ALA A 558 11.20 -30.62 36.64
CA ALA A 558 10.19 -29.58 36.71
C ALA A 558 8.77 -30.19 36.93
N ASP A 559 7.87 -29.41 37.52
CA ASP A 559 6.48 -29.79 37.65
C ASP A 559 5.74 -29.76 36.29
N PRO A 560 5.16 -30.90 35.84
CA PRO A 560 4.55 -30.97 34.52
C PRO A 560 3.29 -30.10 34.36
N GLU A 561 2.45 -29.98 35.40
CA GLU A 561 1.22 -29.22 35.33
C GLU A 561 1.48 -27.72 35.27
N GLN A 562 2.33 -27.23 36.14
CA GLN A 562 2.75 -25.82 36.15
C GLN A 562 3.47 -25.44 34.86
N THR A 563 4.31 -26.33 34.32
CA THR A 563 5.03 -26.10 33.04
C THR A 563 4.04 -26.06 31.88
N ARG A 564 3.04 -26.96 31.86
CA ARG A 564 2.00 -26.99 30.84
C ARG A 564 1.17 -25.71 30.83
N GLU A 565 0.65 -25.29 32.00
CA GLU A 565 -0.12 -24.04 32.10
C GLU A 565 0.64 -22.84 31.59
N ARG A 566 1.94 -22.77 31.82
CA ARG A 566 2.79 -21.69 31.38
C ARG A 566 3.14 -21.75 29.89
N LEU A 567 3.34 -22.94 29.32
CA LEU A 567 3.76 -23.11 27.93
C LEU A 567 2.59 -23.04 26.94
N LEU A 568 1.38 -23.48 27.28
CA LEU A 568 0.26 -23.52 26.34
C LEU A 568 -0.06 -22.15 25.71
N PRO A 569 -0.12 -21.02 26.44
CA PRO A 569 -0.30 -19.71 25.84
C PRO A 569 0.81 -19.34 24.85
N GLN A 570 2.08 -19.66 25.18
CA GLN A 570 3.23 -19.40 24.32
C GLN A 570 3.19 -20.26 23.05
N VAL A 571 2.80 -21.52 23.17
CA VAL A 571 2.61 -22.40 22.00
C VAL A 571 1.48 -21.91 21.09
N ARG A 572 0.38 -21.40 21.66
CA ARG A 572 -0.69 -20.76 20.86
C ARG A 572 -0.13 -19.57 20.05
N ASP A 573 0.68 -18.75 20.67
CA ASP A 573 1.34 -17.62 19.97
C ASP A 573 2.28 -18.10 18.86
N LEU A 574 3.08 -19.14 19.11
CA LEU A 574 3.98 -19.69 18.09
C LEU A 574 3.22 -20.34 16.91
N LEU A 575 2.03 -20.90 17.16
CA LEU A 575 1.14 -21.41 16.11
C LEU A 575 0.55 -20.27 15.27
N ILE A 576 0.03 -19.21 15.90
CA ILE A 576 -0.49 -18.03 15.19
C ILE A 576 0.59 -17.38 14.31
N THR A 577 1.80 -17.30 14.83
CA THR A 577 2.93 -16.69 14.10
C THR A 577 3.60 -17.62 13.11
N GLY A 578 3.14 -18.87 12.97
CA GLY A 578 3.67 -19.84 12.03
C GLY A 578 5.07 -20.37 12.38
N MET A 579 5.55 -20.16 13.61
CA MET A 579 6.77 -20.80 14.11
C MET A 579 6.55 -22.28 14.44
N LEU A 580 5.30 -22.65 14.74
CA LEU A 580 4.83 -24.02 14.86
C LEU A 580 3.67 -24.26 13.90
N THR A 581 3.44 -25.53 13.54
CA THR A 581 2.30 -25.99 12.73
C THR A 581 1.63 -27.20 13.38
N LEU A 582 0.31 -27.36 13.10
CA LEU A 582 -0.49 -28.52 13.49
C LEU A 582 -0.29 -29.68 12.52
#